data_dd99f2f94a7fc4efb0b609ba5de730bd
#
_entry.id   dd99f2f94a7fc4efb0b609ba5de730bd
#
_cell.length_a   1.000
_cell.length_b   1.000
_cell.length_c   1.000
_cell.angle_alpha   90.00
_cell.angle_beta   90.00
_cell.angle_gamma   90.00
#
_symmetry.space_group_name_H-M   'P 1'
#
loop_
_entity.id
_entity.type
_entity.pdbx_description
1 polymer ?
#
loop_
_entity_poly.entity_id
_entity_poly.type
_entity_poly.pdbx_seq_one_letter_code
_entity_poly.pdbx_strand_id
1 'polypeptide(L)'
;MADFLLKLKEIPHAKNPFFENLGSTPNSTTFAAMQKKPTPAELKKGGVILIDKPYKWTSFDAVNSIKVAMRVKIGHCGTLDPLATGLLICCTGEMTKKISEYQQLPKEYTGIFHLGEVTATYDLESEPEQPKPYEHITELDINNAVAQLTGDIMQVPPIHSAIKKEGKRSYDLARAGKEVILDARPVTVGEFEITKISLPEVHFRVLCSTGTYIRSLAHNFGQLLGCGAYLQELRRTKIGNFKAEDAWTPQQWKDYWKKETQKDIPNP
;
A
#
# COMPACT_ATOMS: atom_id res chain seq x y z
N MET A 1 -16.15 -22.87 -2.39
CA MET A 1 -16.97 -21.65 -2.20
C MET A 1 -17.62 -21.57 -0.82
N ALA A 2 -18.31 -22.60 -0.35
CA ALA A 2 -18.92 -22.63 1.00
C ALA A 2 -17.90 -22.46 2.14
N ASP A 3 -16.73 -23.06 2.03
CA ASP A 3 -15.68 -23.04 3.07
C ASP A 3 -14.99 -21.66 3.20
N PHE A 4 -14.99 -20.85 2.15
CA PHE A 4 -14.48 -19.48 2.15
C PHE A 4 -15.44 -18.49 2.84
N LEU A 5 -16.75 -18.66 2.60
CA LEU A 5 -17.80 -17.83 3.21
C LEU A 5 -17.98 -18.10 4.70
N LEU A 6 -17.72 -19.33 5.18
CA LEU A 6 -17.77 -19.68 6.60
C LEU A 6 -16.65 -19.00 7.41
N LYS A 7 -15.46 -18.84 6.83
CA LYS A 7 -14.32 -18.20 7.51
C LYS A 7 -14.43 -16.68 7.67
N LEU A 8 -15.33 -16.02 6.92
CA LEU A 8 -15.56 -14.58 7.02
C LEU A 8 -16.53 -14.18 8.17
N LYS A 9 -17.29 -15.13 8.75
CA LYS A 9 -18.41 -14.83 9.67
C LYS A 9 -18.07 -14.87 11.17
N GLU A 10 -16.86 -15.17 11.60
CA GLU A 10 -16.57 -15.49 13.01
C GLU A 10 -15.95 -14.34 13.85
N ILE A 11 -15.89 -13.09 13.36
CA ILE A 11 -15.32 -12.00 14.16
C ILE A 11 -16.44 -11.02 14.57
N PRO A 12 -16.70 -10.81 15.89
CA PRO A 12 -17.67 -9.83 16.34
C PRO A 12 -17.21 -8.40 15.98
N HIS A 13 -18.14 -7.58 15.49
CA HIS A 13 -17.94 -6.16 15.19
C HIS A 13 -17.72 -5.35 16.47
N ALA A 14 -16.53 -5.44 17.06
CA ALA A 14 -16.09 -4.51 18.09
C ALA A 14 -15.46 -3.27 17.41
N LYS A 15 -15.80 -2.07 17.87
CA LYS A 15 -15.08 -0.85 17.46
C LYS A 15 -13.60 -1.09 17.72
N ASN A 16 -12.80 -1.14 16.66
CA ASN A 16 -11.38 -1.47 16.78
C ASN A 16 -10.63 -0.23 17.27
N PRO A 17 -10.02 -0.26 18.47
CA PRO A 17 -9.28 0.86 19.04
C PRO A 17 -8.10 1.34 18.18
N PHE A 18 -7.71 0.56 17.17
CA PHE A 18 -6.69 0.90 16.21
C PHE A 18 -7.03 2.18 15.42
N PHE A 19 -8.32 2.43 15.14
CA PHE A 19 -8.77 3.62 14.41
C PHE A 19 -9.16 4.78 15.34
N GLU A 20 -9.49 4.53 16.61
CA GLU A 20 -9.77 5.57 17.61
C GLU A 20 -8.51 6.38 17.94
N ASN A 21 -7.32 5.80 17.80
CA ASN A 21 -6.03 6.44 18.06
C ASN A 21 -5.34 7.03 16.82
N LEU A 22 -6.06 7.30 15.73
CA LEU A 22 -5.51 7.96 14.52
C LEU A 22 -4.88 9.33 14.83
N GLY A 23 -5.21 9.94 15.97
CA GLY A 23 -4.62 11.21 16.45
C GLY A 23 -3.34 11.07 17.28
N SER A 24 -2.97 9.87 17.74
CA SER A 24 -1.75 9.66 18.55
C SER A 24 -0.58 9.22 17.66
N THR A 25 -0.09 10.14 16.82
CA THR A 25 1.18 9.97 16.12
C THR A 25 2.36 10.15 17.06
N PRO A 26 3.52 9.55 16.79
CA PRO A 26 4.74 9.84 17.52
C PRO A 26 5.05 11.35 17.40
N ASN A 27 4.78 12.10 18.47
CA ASN A 27 5.02 13.53 18.69
C ASN A 27 4.47 14.50 17.60
N SER A 28 3.48 15.32 17.99
CA SER A 28 2.98 16.47 17.23
C SER A 28 4.10 17.42 16.74
N THR A 29 5.23 17.43 17.41
CA THR A 29 6.45 18.16 17.03
C THR A 29 7.04 17.67 15.68
N THR A 30 6.89 16.39 15.34
CA THR A 30 7.42 15.84 14.08
C THR A 30 6.59 16.30 12.87
N PHE A 31 5.29 16.46 13.02
CA PHE A 31 4.40 16.89 11.94
C PHE A 31 4.60 18.38 11.58
N ALA A 32 4.70 19.26 12.58
CA ALA A 32 4.98 20.69 12.37
C ALA A 32 6.38 20.93 11.77
N ALA A 33 7.36 20.10 12.15
CA ALA A 33 8.73 20.17 11.61
C ALA A 33 8.81 19.76 10.12
N MET A 34 7.84 19.00 9.58
CA MET A 34 7.83 18.55 8.19
C MET A 34 7.34 19.62 7.20
N GLN A 35 6.80 20.75 7.65
CA GLN A 35 6.48 21.89 6.76
C GLN A 35 7.75 22.53 6.18
N LYS A 36 8.91 22.37 6.85
CA LYS A 36 10.21 22.79 6.31
C LYS A 36 10.96 21.56 5.78
N LYS A 37 11.42 21.62 4.55
CA LYS A 37 12.24 20.56 3.99
C LYS A 37 13.52 20.37 4.81
N PRO A 38 13.87 19.13 5.21
CA PRO A 38 15.05 18.88 6.01
C PRO A 38 16.34 19.17 5.21
N THR A 39 17.28 19.84 5.83
CA THR A 39 18.59 20.13 5.24
C THR A 39 19.41 18.86 4.95
N PRO A 40 20.42 18.92 4.07
CA PRO A 40 21.34 17.79 3.84
C PRO A 40 22.01 17.27 5.12
N ALA A 41 22.37 18.15 6.06
CA ALA A 41 22.97 17.78 7.34
C ALA A 41 22.00 17.00 8.22
N GLU A 42 20.74 17.46 8.33
CA GLU A 42 19.68 16.76 9.04
C GLU A 42 19.39 15.39 8.44
N LEU A 43 19.30 15.27 7.11
CA LEU A 43 19.09 13.98 6.44
C LEU A 43 20.26 13.01 6.62
N LYS A 44 21.49 13.49 6.67
CA LYS A 44 22.67 12.64 6.97
C LYS A 44 22.62 12.11 8.39
N LYS A 45 22.23 12.94 9.37
CA LYS A 45 22.09 12.56 10.77
C LYS A 45 20.91 11.60 10.95
N GLY A 46 19.75 11.98 10.43
CA GLY A 46 18.52 11.17 10.51
C GLY A 46 17.26 12.00 10.35
N GLY A 47 16.53 11.75 9.30
CA GLY A 47 15.28 12.45 8.98
C GLY A 47 14.25 11.53 8.33
N VAL A 48 13.07 12.09 8.09
CA VAL A 48 11.99 11.43 7.36
C VAL A 48 11.75 12.20 6.06
N ILE A 49 11.64 11.47 4.97
CA ILE A 49 11.27 12.01 3.67
C ILE A 49 10.05 11.30 3.13
N LEU A 50 9.19 12.04 2.42
CA LEU A 50 8.01 11.52 1.76
C LEU A 50 8.28 11.46 0.26
N ILE A 51 8.11 10.28 -0.32
CA ILE A 51 8.32 10.03 -1.74
C ILE A 51 6.98 9.71 -2.38
N ASP A 52 6.62 10.39 -3.45
CA ASP A 52 5.56 9.97 -4.36
C ASP A 52 6.16 8.96 -5.35
N LYS A 53 5.91 7.67 -5.12
CA LYS A 53 6.46 6.59 -5.93
C LYS A 53 5.82 6.59 -7.31
N PRO A 54 6.61 6.69 -8.39
CA PRO A 54 6.07 6.64 -9.74
C PRO A 54 5.54 5.23 -10.10
N TYR A 55 4.65 5.20 -11.08
CA TYR A 55 4.16 3.98 -11.72
C TYR A 55 5.30 3.18 -12.36
N LYS A 56 5.23 1.87 -12.31
CA LYS A 56 6.23 0.90 -12.80
C LYS A 56 7.59 0.92 -12.09
N TRP A 57 7.73 1.66 -11.02
CA TRP A 57 8.92 1.59 -10.17
C TRP A 57 8.65 0.67 -8.98
N THR A 58 9.65 -0.15 -8.62
CA THR A 58 9.62 -0.82 -7.32
C THR A 58 9.88 0.21 -6.20
N SER A 59 9.47 -0.10 -4.97
CA SER A 59 9.85 0.71 -3.81
C SER A 59 11.37 0.78 -3.64
N PHE A 60 12.10 -0.28 -4.03
CA PHE A 60 13.56 -0.30 -4.04
C PHE A 60 14.13 0.70 -5.04
N ASP A 61 13.62 0.78 -6.27
CA ASP A 61 14.10 1.72 -7.30
C ASP A 61 13.94 3.16 -6.82
N ALA A 62 12.78 3.50 -6.25
CA ALA A 62 12.50 4.83 -5.72
C ALA A 62 13.50 5.22 -4.62
N VAL A 63 13.72 4.33 -3.66
CA VAL A 63 14.68 4.54 -2.56
C VAL A 63 16.12 4.58 -3.06
N ASN A 64 16.52 3.65 -3.92
CA ASN A 64 17.88 3.53 -4.42
C ASN A 64 18.27 4.73 -5.28
N SER A 65 17.36 5.24 -6.10
CA SER A 65 17.56 6.45 -6.89
C SER A 65 17.98 7.66 -6.02
N ILE A 66 17.35 7.81 -4.85
CA ILE A 66 17.66 8.88 -3.90
C ILE A 66 18.92 8.56 -3.10
N LYS A 67 19.06 7.30 -2.64
CA LYS A 67 20.22 6.84 -1.88
C LYS A 67 21.53 7.09 -2.61
N VAL A 68 21.59 6.79 -3.92
CA VAL A 68 22.77 7.01 -4.75
C VAL A 68 23.08 8.50 -4.86
N ALA A 69 22.08 9.34 -5.09
CA ALA A 69 22.24 10.78 -5.24
C ALA A 69 22.69 11.46 -3.94
N MET A 70 22.10 11.07 -2.82
CA MET A 70 22.33 11.72 -1.51
C MET A 70 23.50 11.11 -0.74
N ARG A 71 23.90 9.87 -1.07
CA ARG A 71 24.91 9.08 -0.33
C ARG A 71 24.61 8.97 1.16
N VAL A 72 23.35 8.75 1.49
CA VAL A 72 22.86 8.57 2.89
C VAL A 72 22.30 7.16 3.07
N LYS A 73 22.36 6.66 4.30
CA LYS A 73 21.61 5.46 4.65
C LYS A 73 20.13 5.79 4.61
N ILE A 74 19.33 5.00 3.87
CA ILE A 74 17.89 5.21 3.70
C ILE A 74 17.15 3.87 3.62
N GLY A 75 15.95 3.80 4.21
CA GLY A 75 15.04 2.67 4.12
C GLY A 75 13.58 3.13 4.13
N HIS A 76 12.68 2.37 3.47
CA HIS A 76 11.27 2.70 3.39
C HIS A 76 10.42 1.98 4.44
N CYS A 77 9.29 2.59 4.79
CA CYS A 77 8.37 2.13 5.82
C CYS A 77 7.12 1.45 5.21
N GLY A 78 7.31 0.41 4.42
CA GLY A 78 6.25 -0.37 3.79
C GLY A 78 6.28 -0.33 2.27
N THR A 79 6.39 -1.51 1.68
CA THR A 79 6.48 -1.71 0.23
C THR A 79 5.19 -1.28 -0.47
N LEU A 80 5.33 -0.70 -1.65
CA LEU A 80 4.31 -0.59 -2.69
C LEU A 80 4.69 -1.48 -3.85
N ASP A 81 3.70 -2.15 -4.43
CA ASP A 81 3.88 -2.97 -5.63
C ASP A 81 4.34 -2.10 -6.82
N PRO A 82 4.97 -2.67 -7.86
CA PRO A 82 5.48 -1.89 -8.99
C PRO A 82 4.40 -1.04 -9.67
N LEU A 83 3.19 -1.60 -9.88
CA LEU A 83 2.08 -0.90 -10.53
C LEU A 83 1.35 0.09 -9.61
N ALA A 84 1.55 0.02 -8.29
CA ALA A 84 0.99 1.00 -7.36
C ALA A 84 1.80 2.29 -7.36
N THR A 85 1.13 3.42 -7.08
CA THR A 85 1.73 4.76 -6.95
C THR A 85 1.52 5.34 -5.56
N GLY A 86 2.07 6.52 -5.30
CA GLY A 86 1.74 7.31 -4.12
C GLY A 86 2.75 7.21 -2.98
N LEU A 87 2.28 7.50 -1.79
CA LEU A 87 3.11 7.80 -0.63
C LEU A 87 3.99 6.64 -0.19
N LEU A 88 5.29 6.89 -0.15
CA LEU A 88 6.29 6.03 0.46
C LEU A 88 7.08 6.83 1.49
N ILE A 89 6.89 6.54 2.78
CA ILE A 89 7.69 7.13 3.85
C ILE A 89 9.05 6.47 3.87
N CYS A 90 10.11 7.27 3.88
CA CYS A 90 11.48 6.81 4.02
C CYS A 90 12.19 7.47 5.19
N CYS A 91 12.93 6.68 5.94
CA CYS A 91 13.78 7.15 7.04
C CYS A 91 15.24 7.18 6.58
N THR A 92 15.98 8.23 6.97
CA THR A 92 17.40 8.38 6.67
C THR A 92 18.25 8.31 7.94
N GLY A 93 19.54 8.03 7.80
CA GLY A 93 20.50 8.03 8.92
C GLY A 93 20.05 7.19 10.11
N GLU A 94 20.08 7.79 11.31
CA GLU A 94 19.66 7.13 12.55
C GLU A 94 18.16 6.84 12.63
N MET A 95 17.32 7.62 11.93
CA MET A 95 15.88 7.39 11.88
C MET A 95 15.52 6.05 11.21
N THR A 96 16.44 5.39 10.49
CA THR A 96 16.20 4.04 9.96
C THR A 96 15.89 3.00 11.06
N LYS A 97 16.26 3.26 12.32
CA LYS A 97 15.92 2.41 13.47
C LYS A 97 14.43 2.47 13.83
N LYS A 98 13.72 3.53 13.38
CA LYS A 98 12.30 3.77 13.65
C LYS A 98 11.36 3.35 12.51
N ILE A 99 11.87 2.68 11.49
CA ILE A 99 11.06 2.21 10.34
C ILE A 99 9.83 1.41 10.79
N SER A 100 9.99 0.53 11.79
CA SER A 100 8.89 -0.28 12.31
C SER A 100 7.74 0.53 12.90
N GLU A 101 8.02 1.70 13.52
CA GLU A 101 6.99 2.59 14.08
C GLU A 101 6.07 3.11 12.94
N TYR A 102 6.66 3.57 11.83
CA TYR A 102 5.90 4.04 10.66
C TYR A 102 5.20 2.91 9.91
N GLN A 103 5.75 1.71 9.93
CA GLN A 103 5.13 0.54 9.32
C GLN A 103 3.81 0.15 9.98
N GLN A 104 3.64 0.42 11.27
CA GLN A 104 2.42 0.09 12.02
C GLN A 104 1.26 1.05 11.75
N LEU A 105 1.54 2.24 11.21
CA LEU A 105 0.50 3.24 10.93
C LEU A 105 -0.53 2.71 9.93
N PRO A 106 -1.82 3.09 10.06
CA PRO A 106 -2.85 2.78 9.06
C PRO A 106 -2.54 3.40 7.71
N LYS A 107 -3.07 2.82 6.65
CA LYS A 107 -2.87 3.26 5.27
C LYS A 107 -4.21 3.54 4.62
N GLU A 108 -4.26 4.63 3.85
CA GLU A 108 -5.38 4.93 2.97
C GLU A 108 -4.95 4.73 1.52
N TYR A 109 -5.83 4.10 0.77
CA TYR A 109 -5.65 3.86 -0.66
C TYR A 109 -6.86 4.29 -1.44
N THR A 110 -6.64 4.75 -2.66
CA THR A 110 -7.64 4.86 -3.72
C THR A 110 -7.22 3.98 -4.89
N GLY A 111 -8.18 3.52 -5.69
CA GLY A 111 -7.88 2.68 -6.83
C GLY A 111 -9.11 2.26 -7.59
N ILE A 112 -8.91 1.31 -8.50
CA ILE A 112 -9.94 0.77 -9.37
C ILE A 112 -9.89 -0.75 -9.32
N PHE A 113 -11.01 -1.39 -9.02
CA PHE A 113 -11.24 -2.80 -9.29
C PHE A 113 -11.89 -2.95 -10.67
N HIS A 114 -11.38 -3.88 -11.47
CA HIS A 114 -11.96 -4.25 -12.74
C HIS A 114 -12.72 -5.57 -12.57
N LEU A 115 -14.01 -5.58 -12.90
CA LEU A 115 -14.87 -6.75 -12.80
C LEU A 115 -14.85 -7.58 -14.07
N GLY A 116 -15.25 -8.85 -13.96
CA GLY A 116 -15.48 -9.74 -15.10
C GLY A 116 -14.29 -10.59 -15.48
N GLU A 117 -13.13 -10.39 -14.89
CA GLU A 117 -11.91 -11.16 -15.18
C GLU A 117 -11.08 -11.35 -13.90
N VAL A 118 -10.13 -12.27 -13.93
CA VAL A 118 -9.17 -12.49 -12.86
C VAL A 118 -7.74 -12.46 -13.40
N THR A 119 -6.76 -12.19 -12.54
CA THR A 119 -5.34 -12.31 -12.87
C THR A 119 -4.62 -13.16 -11.82
N ALA A 120 -3.54 -13.84 -12.19
CA ALA A 120 -2.79 -14.70 -11.27
C ALA A 120 -2.14 -13.91 -10.12
N THR A 121 -1.83 -12.62 -10.33
CA THR A 121 -1.23 -11.71 -9.34
C THR A 121 -2.24 -10.86 -8.59
N TYR A 122 -3.53 -10.96 -8.97
CA TYR A 122 -4.64 -10.11 -8.51
C TYR A 122 -4.50 -8.62 -8.91
N ASP A 123 -3.56 -8.33 -9.83
CA ASP A 123 -3.31 -7.03 -10.47
C ASP A 123 -2.82 -7.23 -11.91
N LEU A 124 -2.43 -6.16 -12.60
CA LEU A 124 -1.95 -6.18 -13.98
C LEU A 124 -0.44 -6.54 -14.13
N GLU A 125 0.19 -7.13 -13.12
CA GLU A 125 1.51 -7.80 -13.30
C GLU A 125 1.38 -9.14 -14.04
N SER A 126 0.16 -9.70 -14.16
CA SER A 126 -0.18 -10.82 -15.04
C SER A 126 -1.41 -10.49 -15.88
N GLU A 127 -1.52 -11.15 -17.03
CA GLU A 127 -2.61 -10.93 -17.97
C GLU A 127 -3.97 -11.35 -17.40
N PRO A 128 -5.06 -10.61 -17.73
CA PRO A 128 -6.42 -11.00 -17.39
C PRO A 128 -6.85 -12.31 -18.07
N GLU A 129 -7.58 -13.12 -17.33
CA GLU A 129 -8.08 -14.44 -17.76
C GLU A 129 -9.51 -14.68 -17.27
N GLN A 130 -10.13 -15.76 -17.80
CA GLN A 130 -11.42 -16.28 -17.36
C GLN A 130 -12.54 -15.23 -17.40
N PRO A 131 -12.83 -14.62 -18.57
CA PRO A 131 -13.87 -13.61 -18.68
C PRO A 131 -15.23 -14.16 -18.24
N LYS A 132 -15.97 -13.37 -17.46
CA LYS A 132 -17.31 -13.68 -16.95
C LYS A 132 -18.22 -12.47 -17.10
N PRO A 133 -19.52 -12.69 -17.34
CA PRO A 133 -20.49 -11.60 -17.37
C PRO A 133 -20.51 -10.82 -16.05
N TYR A 134 -20.59 -9.50 -16.14
CA TYR A 134 -20.66 -8.57 -15.01
C TYR A 134 -21.81 -7.55 -15.13
N GLU A 135 -22.50 -7.50 -16.29
CA GLU A 135 -23.51 -6.51 -16.60
C GLU A 135 -24.75 -6.62 -15.69
N HIS A 136 -24.95 -7.79 -15.07
CA HIS A 136 -26.02 -8.06 -14.12
C HIS A 136 -25.73 -7.56 -12.70
N ILE A 137 -24.47 -7.13 -12.42
CA ILE A 137 -24.07 -6.68 -11.10
C ILE A 137 -24.71 -5.31 -10.80
N THR A 138 -25.44 -5.23 -9.70
CA THR A 138 -26.11 -4.02 -9.25
C THR A 138 -25.27 -3.26 -8.21
N GLU A 139 -25.61 -2.00 -7.98
CA GLU A 139 -25.03 -1.21 -6.88
C GLU A 139 -25.28 -1.86 -5.51
N LEU A 140 -26.43 -2.53 -5.34
CA LEU A 140 -26.76 -3.26 -4.10
C LEU A 140 -25.77 -4.44 -3.89
N ASP A 141 -25.46 -5.19 -4.93
CA ASP A 141 -24.50 -6.30 -4.85
C ASP A 141 -23.10 -5.79 -4.47
N ILE A 142 -22.68 -4.69 -5.09
CA ILE A 142 -21.42 -4.01 -4.78
C ILE A 142 -21.37 -3.59 -3.30
N ASN A 143 -22.42 -2.92 -2.80
CA ASN A 143 -22.48 -2.46 -1.42
C ASN A 143 -22.52 -3.63 -0.42
N ASN A 144 -23.20 -4.72 -0.76
CA ASN A 144 -23.22 -5.94 0.05
C ASN A 144 -21.82 -6.60 0.11
N ALA A 145 -21.08 -6.62 -0.98
CA ALA A 145 -19.70 -7.13 -1.01
C ALA A 145 -18.77 -6.24 -0.18
N VAL A 146 -18.88 -4.92 -0.28
CA VAL A 146 -18.14 -3.95 0.54
C VAL A 146 -18.39 -4.17 2.02
N ALA A 147 -19.66 -4.32 2.44
CA ALA A 147 -20.01 -4.55 3.84
C ALA A 147 -19.37 -5.82 4.41
N GLN A 148 -19.24 -6.89 3.62
CA GLN A 148 -18.57 -8.13 4.03
C GLN A 148 -17.04 -8.03 4.11
N LEU A 149 -16.44 -7.06 3.41
CA LEU A 149 -14.99 -6.82 3.40
C LEU A 149 -14.57 -5.66 4.30
N THR A 150 -15.48 -5.09 5.07
CA THR A 150 -15.25 -4.02 6.04
C THR A 150 -15.22 -4.57 7.47
N GLY A 151 -14.41 -3.98 8.34
CA GLY A 151 -14.22 -4.44 9.71
C GLY A 151 -13.01 -5.38 9.85
N ASP A 152 -13.04 -6.23 10.87
CA ASP A 152 -12.01 -7.23 11.10
C ASP A 152 -12.30 -8.45 10.20
N ILE A 153 -11.36 -8.77 9.32
CA ILE A 153 -11.51 -9.86 8.35
C ILE A 153 -10.27 -10.76 8.35
N MET A 154 -10.47 -12.01 7.95
CA MET A 154 -9.38 -12.94 7.66
C MET A 154 -9.02 -12.82 6.18
N GLN A 155 -7.78 -12.45 5.87
CA GLN A 155 -7.31 -12.27 4.50
C GLN A 155 -6.17 -13.23 4.17
N VAL A 156 -6.29 -13.97 3.08
CA VAL A 156 -5.19 -14.73 2.49
C VAL A 156 -4.34 -13.77 1.66
N PRO A 157 -3.05 -13.61 1.99
CA PRO A 157 -2.15 -12.77 1.18
C PRO A 157 -2.00 -13.33 -0.24
N PRO A 158 -1.70 -12.47 -1.24
CA PRO A 158 -1.41 -12.97 -2.58
C PRO A 158 -0.11 -13.78 -2.57
N ILE A 159 -0.03 -14.81 -3.40
CA ILE A 159 1.16 -15.69 -3.52
C ILE A 159 2.39 -14.86 -3.90
N HIS A 160 2.21 -13.88 -4.79
CA HIS A 160 3.22 -12.90 -5.19
C HIS A 160 3.35 -11.77 -4.14
N SER A 161 3.85 -12.12 -2.94
CA SER A 161 4.07 -11.17 -1.84
C SER A 161 5.44 -11.34 -1.19
N ALA A 162 5.86 -10.34 -0.39
CA ALA A 162 7.13 -10.36 0.34
C ALA A 162 7.11 -11.23 1.60
N ILE A 163 6.02 -11.95 1.87
CA ILE A 163 5.88 -12.86 3.01
C ILE A 163 6.91 -13.97 2.89
N LYS A 164 7.55 -14.30 4.00
CA LYS A 164 8.49 -15.41 4.07
C LYS A 164 7.77 -16.69 4.53
N LYS A 165 7.94 -17.77 3.78
CA LYS A 165 7.61 -19.15 4.18
C LYS A 165 8.91 -19.96 4.16
N GLU A 166 9.23 -20.63 5.26
CA GLU A 166 10.47 -21.42 5.40
C GLU A 166 11.76 -20.64 5.08
N GLY A 167 11.79 -19.33 5.47
CA GLY A 167 12.94 -18.47 5.25
C GLY A 167 13.06 -17.85 3.84
N LYS A 168 12.25 -18.32 2.86
CA LYS A 168 12.21 -17.79 1.48
C LYS A 168 10.98 -16.93 1.26
N ARG A 169 11.07 -15.92 0.41
CA ARG A 169 9.92 -15.08 0.07
C ARG A 169 8.95 -15.83 -0.83
N SER A 170 7.64 -15.68 -0.60
CA SER A 170 6.59 -16.37 -1.37
C SER A 170 6.71 -16.13 -2.87
N TYR A 171 7.03 -14.91 -3.29
CA TYR A 171 7.19 -14.59 -4.70
C TYR A 171 8.38 -15.34 -5.37
N ASP A 172 9.48 -15.60 -4.62
CA ASP A 172 10.63 -16.38 -5.14
C ASP A 172 10.23 -17.84 -5.34
N LEU A 173 9.42 -18.39 -4.44
CA LEU A 173 8.90 -19.76 -4.52
C LEU A 173 7.91 -19.90 -5.69
N ALA A 174 7.00 -18.94 -5.85
CA ALA A 174 6.02 -18.93 -6.94
C ALA A 174 6.70 -18.86 -8.31
N ARG A 175 7.71 -18.00 -8.48
CA ARG A 175 8.51 -17.93 -9.72
C ARG A 175 9.27 -19.21 -10.01
N ALA A 176 9.64 -19.96 -8.99
CA ALA A 176 10.27 -21.27 -9.12
C ALA A 176 9.27 -22.41 -9.38
N GLY A 177 7.98 -22.08 -9.66
CA GLY A 177 6.92 -23.07 -9.93
C GLY A 177 6.52 -23.93 -8.73
N LYS A 178 6.86 -23.52 -7.49
CA LYS A 178 6.48 -24.24 -6.30
C LYS A 178 5.09 -23.82 -5.83
N GLU A 179 4.27 -24.79 -5.45
CA GLU A 179 3.00 -24.50 -4.81
C GLU A 179 3.23 -23.83 -3.43
N VAL A 180 2.62 -22.67 -3.23
CA VAL A 180 2.72 -21.89 -1.99
C VAL A 180 1.33 -21.70 -1.42
N ILE A 181 1.01 -22.42 -0.37
CA ILE A 181 -0.21 -22.19 0.41
C ILE A 181 0.12 -21.21 1.53
N LEU A 182 -0.57 -20.08 1.55
CA LEU A 182 -0.43 -19.05 2.59
C LEU A 182 -1.64 -19.09 3.52
N ASP A 183 -1.37 -18.98 4.82
CA ASP A 183 -2.41 -18.95 5.84
C ASP A 183 -3.11 -17.59 5.84
N ALA A 184 -4.42 -17.59 6.08
CA ALA A 184 -5.20 -16.40 6.31
C ALA A 184 -4.70 -15.68 7.57
N ARG A 185 -4.68 -14.34 7.52
CA ARG A 185 -4.23 -13.46 8.61
C ARG A 185 -5.29 -12.43 8.96
N PRO A 186 -5.43 -12.08 10.24
CA PRO A 186 -6.36 -11.02 10.62
C PRO A 186 -5.84 -9.67 10.12
N VAL A 187 -6.72 -8.90 9.50
CA VAL A 187 -6.50 -7.51 9.10
C VAL A 187 -7.78 -6.72 9.37
N THR A 188 -7.65 -5.41 9.53
CA THR A 188 -8.80 -4.53 9.75
C THR A 188 -8.94 -3.59 8.56
N VAL A 189 -10.12 -3.57 7.96
CA VAL A 189 -10.56 -2.58 6.97
C VAL A 189 -11.50 -1.62 7.69
N GLY A 190 -10.99 -0.44 8.08
CA GLY A 190 -11.75 0.52 8.89
C GLY A 190 -12.81 1.26 8.08
N GLU A 191 -12.47 1.60 6.83
CA GLU A 191 -13.38 2.24 5.89
C GLU A 191 -13.20 1.60 4.52
N PHE A 192 -14.30 1.32 3.86
CA PHE A 192 -14.32 0.89 2.47
C PHE A 192 -15.47 1.59 1.76
N GLU A 193 -15.15 2.55 0.93
CA GLU A 193 -16.10 3.41 0.21
C GLU A 193 -15.98 3.17 -1.29
N ILE A 194 -17.11 3.03 -1.96
CA ILE A 194 -17.17 3.07 -3.43
C ILE A 194 -17.39 4.52 -3.84
N THR A 195 -16.44 5.07 -4.57
CA THR A 195 -16.45 6.49 -4.97
C THR A 195 -17.07 6.72 -6.34
N LYS A 196 -17.08 5.68 -7.20
CA LYS A 196 -17.72 5.72 -8.52
C LYS A 196 -17.92 4.30 -9.04
N ILE A 197 -19.06 4.05 -9.69
CA ILE A 197 -19.35 2.83 -10.44
C ILE A 197 -19.46 3.18 -11.92
N SER A 198 -18.67 2.53 -12.76
CA SER A 198 -18.67 2.67 -14.22
C SER A 198 -18.27 1.33 -14.82
N LEU A 199 -19.15 0.31 -14.67
CA LEU A 199 -18.84 -1.08 -15.03
C LEU A 199 -18.12 -1.19 -16.39
N PRO A 200 -17.04 -2.00 -16.46
CA PRO A 200 -16.55 -2.93 -15.43
C PRO A 200 -15.70 -2.29 -14.31
N GLU A 201 -15.47 -0.99 -14.31
CA GLU A 201 -14.66 -0.30 -13.31
C GLU A 201 -15.44 0.09 -12.07
N VAL A 202 -14.90 -0.25 -10.89
CA VAL A 202 -15.42 0.13 -9.58
C VAL A 202 -14.32 0.89 -8.84
N HIS A 203 -14.48 2.20 -8.70
CA HIS A 203 -13.52 3.06 -8.00
C HIS A 203 -13.76 3.03 -6.50
N PHE A 204 -12.70 3.00 -5.73
CA PHE A 204 -12.81 2.85 -4.29
C PHE A 204 -11.83 3.75 -3.51
N ARG A 205 -12.16 3.96 -2.23
CA ARG A 205 -11.26 4.43 -1.17
C ARG A 205 -11.32 3.45 -0.01
N VAL A 206 -10.15 3.04 0.49
CA VAL A 206 -10.01 2.10 1.61
C VAL A 206 -9.05 2.65 2.65
N LEU A 207 -9.47 2.65 3.93
CA LEU A 207 -8.59 2.88 5.09
C LEU A 207 -8.43 1.55 5.83
N CYS A 208 -7.18 1.08 5.98
CA CYS A 208 -6.93 -0.25 6.55
C CYS A 208 -5.68 -0.31 7.43
N SER A 209 -5.60 -1.38 8.21
CA SER A 209 -4.46 -1.72 9.04
C SER A 209 -3.22 -2.09 8.22
N THR A 210 -2.06 -2.08 8.87
CA THR A 210 -0.84 -2.64 8.28
C THR A 210 -1.03 -4.11 7.94
N GLY A 211 -0.40 -4.56 6.86
CA GLY A 211 -0.48 -5.96 6.41
C GLY A 211 -1.69 -6.28 5.51
N THR A 212 -2.62 -5.35 5.32
CA THR A 212 -3.74 -5.52 4.39
C THR A 212 -3.25 -5.43 2.94
N TYR A 213 -3.60 -6.43 2.13
CA TYR A 213 -3.31 -6.48 0.70
C TYR A 213 -4.54 -6.05 -0.10
N ILE A 214 -4.44 -4.90 -0.78
CA ILE A 214 -5.55 -4.39 -1.61
C ILE A 214 -5.81 -5.31 -2.81
N ARG A 215 -4.79 -6.00 -3.33
CA ARG A 215 -4.92 -7.04 -4.35
C ARG A 215 -5.81 -8.19 -3.88
N SER A 216 -5.64 -8.65 -2.66
CA SER A 216 -6.52 -9.68 -2.08
C SER A 216 -7.94 -9.17 -1.84
N LEU A 217 -8.12 -7.86 -1.51
CA LEU A 217 -9.47 -7.27 -1.45
C LEU A 217 -10.13 -7.27 -2.81
N ALA A 218 -9.42 -6.92 -3.90
CA ALA A 218 -9.94 -6.98 -5.26
C ALA A 218 -10.40 -8.39 -5.63
N HIS A 219 -9.55 -9.39 -5.38
CA HIS A 219 -9.87 -10.79 -5.63
C HIS A 219 -11.11 -11.24 -4.84
N ASN A 220 -11.15 -10.97 -3.54
CA ASN A 220 -12.27 -11.35 -2.67
C ASN A 220 -13.57 -10.63 -3.07
N PHE A 221 -13.48 -9.35 -3.45
CA PHE A 221 -14.60 -8.58 -3.97
C PHE A 221 -15.21 -9.22 -5.21
N GLY A 222 -14.38 -9.59 -6.19
CA GLY A 222 -14.82 -10.29 -7.39
C GLY A 222 -15.40 -11.69 -7.11
N GLN A 223 -14.88 -12.40 -6.08
CA GLN A 223 -15.44 -13.69 -5.65
C GLN A 223 -16.83 -13.52 -5.03
N LEU A 224 -17.05 -12.50 -4.21
CA LEU A 224 -18.36 -12.21 -3.59
C LEU A 224 -19.39 -11.83 -4.65
N LEU A 225 -19.00 -11.12 -5.70
CA LEU A 225 -19.86 -10.78 -6.84
C LEU A 225 -20.05 -11.95 -7.83
N GLY A 226 -19.23 -13.01 -7.75
CA GLY A 226 -19.32 -14.18 -8.63
C GLY A 226 -18.70 -13.99 -10.04
N CYS A 227 -18.36 -12.78 -10.43
CA CYS A 227 -17.82 -12.46 -11.75
C CYS A 227 -16.27 -12.41 -11.80
N GLY A 228 -15.58 -12.47 -10.65
CA GLY A 228 -14.15 -12.21 -10.60
C GLY A 228 -13.82 -10.72 -10.65
N ALA A 229 -12.64 -10.35 -10.13
CA ALA A 229 -12.09 -9.00 -10.24
C ALA A 229 -10.57 -9.03 -10.04
N TYR A 230 -9.91 -8.01 -10.53
CA TYR A 230 -8.51 -7.70 -10.25
C TYR A 230 -8.33 -6.22 -9.94
N LEU A 231 -7.19 -5.89 -9.34
CA LEU A 231 -6.79 -4.51 -9.05
C LEU A 231 -6.17 -3.88 -10.29
N GLN A 232 -6.88 -2.95 -10.93
CA GLN A 232 -6.43 -2.25 -12.13
C GLN A 232 -5.49 -1.09 -11.79
N GLU A 233 -5.85 -0.28 -10.78
CA GLU A 233 -5.07 0.86 -10.33
C GLU A 233 -5.01 0.92 -8.81
N LEU A 234 -3.86 1.38 -8.28
CA LEU A 234 -3.67 1.59 -6.86
C LEU A 234 -2.81 2.82 -6.58
N ARG A 235 -3.30 3.69 -5.71
CA ARG A 235 -2.53 4.79 -5.16
C ARG A 235 -2.64 4.81 -3.64
N ARG A 236 -1.52 4.80 -2.94
CA ARG A 236 -1.50 5.03 -1.50
C ARG A 236 -1.53 6.53 -1.22
N THR A 237 -2.64 7.02 -0.70
CA THR A 237 -2.89 8.45 -0.46
C THR A 237 -2.39 8.90 0.91
N LYS A 238 -2.48 7.99 1.95
CA LYS A 238 -2.02 8.33 3.30
C LYS A 238 -1.34 7.17 4.02
N ILE A 239 -0.46 7.50 4.95
CA ILE A 239 0.10 6.64 5.99
C ILE A 239 0.01 7.41 7.30
N GLY A 240 -0.89 7.02 8.22
CA GLY A 240 -1.23 7.85 9.38
C GLY A 240 -1.63 9.25 8.94
N ASN A 241 -0.99 10.28 9.48
CA ASN A 241 -1.25 11.69 9.12
C ASN A 241 -0.43 12.19 7.91
N PHE A 242 0.46 11.37 7.35
CA PHE A 242 1.27 11.75 6.19
C PHE A 242 0.46 11.55 4.91
N LYS A 243 0.52 12.53 4.00
CA LYS A 243 -0.27 12.55 2.78
C LYS A 243 0.62 12.49 1.54
N ALA A 244 0.11 11.88 0.46
CA ALA A 244 0.82 11.79 -0.81
C ALA A 244 0.98 13.17 -1.47
N GLU A 245 0.08 14.11 -1.21
CA GLU A 245 0.16 15.49 -1.71
C GLU A 245 1.36 16.27 -1.15
N ASP A 246 1.88 15.90 0.03
CA ASP A 246 3.07 16.48 0.64
C ASP A 246 4.38 15.82 0.15
N ALA A 247 4.26 14.72 -0.59
CA ALA A 247 5.39 13.93 -1.05
C ALA A 247 6.01 14.50 -2.34
N TRP A 248 7.30 14.30 -2.48
CA TRP A 248 8.05 14.67 -3.67
C TRP A 248 8.42 13.43 -4.48
N THR A 249 8.47 13.58 -5.80
CA THR A 249 9.00 12.55 -6.67
C THR A 249 10.50 12.31 -6.38
N PRO A 250 11.04 11.13 -6.72
CA PRO A 250 12.48 10.87 -6.59
C PRO A 250 13.35 11.93 -7.30
N GLN A 251 12.87 12.47 -8.43
CA GLN A 251 13.61 13.52 -9.16
C GLN A 251 13.65 14.83 -8.39
N GLN A 252 12.51 15.28 -7.83
CA GLN A 252 12.46 16.50 -7.03
C GLN A 252 13.38 16.42 -5.79
N TRP A 253 13.48 15.25 -5.13
CA TRP A 253 14.41 15.04 -4.03
C TRP A 253 15.86 15.13 -4.47
N LYS A 254 16.22 14.60 -5.64
CA LYS A 254 17.59 14.71 -6.19
C LYS A 254 17.95 16.15 -6.54
N ASP A 255 17.04 16.88 -7.16
CA ASP A 255 17.25 18.27 -7.55
C ASP A 255 17.41 19.17 -6.32
N TYR A 256 16.56 18.98 -5.32
CA TYR A 256 16.69 19.65 -4.03
C TYR A 256 18.05 19.38 -3.37
N TRP A 257 18.45 18.11 -3.29
CA TRP A 257 19.73 17.75 -2.70
C TRP A 257 20.91 18.40 -3.42
N LYS A 258 20.93 18.35 -4.74
CA LYS A 258 21.96 19.00 -5.55
C LYS A 258 22.04 20.50 -5.28
N LYS A 259 20.88 21.19 -5.28
CA LYS A 259 20.80 22.63 -5.01
C LYS A 259 21.31 23.01 -3.62
N GLU A 260 20.91 22.28 -2.60
CA GLU A 260 21.29 22.58 -1.21
C GLU A 260 22.78 22.29 -0.94
N THR A 261 23.33 21.22 -1.52
CA THR A 261 24.76 20.90 -1.33
C THR A 261 25.69 21.78 -2.16
N GLN A 262 25.22 22.42 -3.20
CA GLN A 262 26.01 23.40 -3.98
C GLN A 262 26.14 24.76 -3.28
N LYS A 263 25.23 25.12 -2.37
CA LYS A 263 25.31 26.36 -1.58
C LYS A 263 26.50 26.36 -0.60
N ASP A 264 26.95 25.17 -0.20
CA ASP A 264 28.07 25.01 0.76
C ASP A 264 29.45 25.03 0.10
N ILE A 265 29.53 25.22 -1.23
CA ILE A 265 30.80 25.36 -1.96
C ILE A 265 31.13 26.85 -2.02
N PRO A 266 32.17 27.34 -1.33
CA PRO A 266 32.60 28.74 -1.45
C PRO A 266 32.88 29.05 -2.93
N ASN A 267 32.36 30.19 -3.42
CA ASN A 267 32.79 30.71 -4.72
C ASN A 267 34.28 30.90 -4.72
N PRO A 268 35.02 30.44 -5.73
CA PRO A 268 36.48 30.56 -5.81
C PRO A 268 36.92 32.01 -5.86
#